data_c30f87a0b124bb5446a73b783b1789e8
#
_entry.id   c30f87a0b124bb5446a73b783b1789e8
#
_cell.length_a   1.000
_cell.length_b   1.000
_cell.length_c   1.000
_cell.angle_alpha   90.00
_cell.angle_beta   90.00
_cell.angle_gamma   90.00
#
_symmetry.space_group_name_H-M   'P 1'
#
loop_
_entity.id
_entity.type
_entity.pdbx_description
1 polymer ?
#
loop_
_entity_poly.entity_id
_entity_poly.type
_entity_poly.pdbx_seq_one_letter_code
_entity_poly.pdbx_strand_id
1 'polypeptide(L)'
;CLMRRGEELNIYEYLDYRKFLADWYEARKEADSRYSYRLFARKAEVRSPSLFKEVVGGRRNLTQRTLEGFANALGLNRDQTTFFGNLVQLDQAKTDDEKNDAWERVAASRRFRSARPIEGASFSYLSHWYYPAVRELALRDDFVADPAWVSAQMLPQITLSEAKEALEALFRLGMLVEDEEGVQCADVSLATPHEVVGLAAGNYHRQMLDRVKD
;
A
#
# COMPACT_ATOMS: atom_id res chain seq x y z
N CYS A 1 -20.36 -0.78 8.05
CA CYS A 1 -20.53 -0.87 6.60
C CYS A 1 -21.16 -2.23 6.31
N LEU A 2 -22.43 -2.25 5.84
CA LEU A 2 -23.17 -3.48 5.53
C LEU A 2 -22.61 -4.04 4.21
N MET A 3 -21.83 -5.13 4.29
CA MET A 3 -21.39 -5.87 3.12
C MET A 3 -22.61 -6.49 2.41
N ARG A 4 -22.66 -6.34 1.07
CA ARG A 4 -23.65 -7.02 0.24
C ARG A 4 -23.35 -8.52 0.24
N ARG A 5 -24.38 -9.34 0.45
CA ARG A 5 -24.29 -10.81 0.36
C ARG A 5 -23.78 -11.18 -1.03
N GLY A 6 -22.54 -11.73 -1.10
CA GLY A 6 -21.98 -12.32 -2.30
C GLY A 6 -20.76 -11.63 -2.92
N GLU A 7 -20.26 -10.51 -2.39
CA GLU A 7 -18.99 -9.92 -2.85
C GLU A 7 -17.81 -10.69 -2.23
N GLU A 8 -16.96 -11.28 -3.08
CA GLU A 8 -15.68 -11.82 -2.66
C GLU A 8 -14.83 -10.67 -2.10
N LEU A 9 -14.31 -10.85 -0.87
CA LEU A 9 -13.43 -9.87 -0.23
C LEU A 9 -12.19 -9.65 -1.09
N ASN A 10 -11.95 -8.40 -1.45
CA ASN A 10 -10.80 -8.01 -2.23
C ASN A 10 -9.58 -7.76 -1.31
N ILE A 11 -8.60 -8.66 -1.32
CA ILE A 11 -7.40 -8.55 -0.49
C ILE A 11 -6.63 -7.25 -0.71
N TYR A 12 -6.71 -6.66 -1.90
CA TYR A 12 -6.02 -5.41 -2.23
C TYR A 12 -6.58 -4.17 -1.52
N GLU A 13 -7.71 -4.30 -0.84
CA GLU A 13 -8.29 -3.26 0.02
C GLU A 13 -7.73 -3.28 1.46
N TYR A 14 -6.84 -4.22 1.77
CA TYR A 14 -6.29 -4.41 3.10
C TYR A 14 -4.80 -4.05 3.17
N LEU A 15 -4.40 -3.43 4.27
CA LEU A 15 -3.01 -3.22 4.69
C LEU A 15 -2.62 -4.17 5.82
N ASP A 16 -3.58 -4.66 6.57
CA ASP A 16 -3.42 -5.61 7.66
C ASP A 16 -3.96 -6.99 7.24
N TYR A 17 -3.05 -7.96 7.09
CA TYR A 17 -3.43 -9.31 6.70
C TYR A 17 -4.27 -10.02 7.77
N ARG A 18 -4.10 -9.67 9.05
CA ARG A 18 -4.87 -10.28 10.16
C ARG A 18 -6.31 -9.81 10.12
N LYS A 19 -6.51 -8.53 9.81
CA LYS A 19 -7.84 -7.97 9.57
C LYS A 19 -8.49 -8.62 8.35
N PHE A 20 -7.77 -8.79 7.25
CA PHE A 20 -8.28 -9.51 6.08
C PHE A 20 -8.71 -10.93 6.44
N LEU A 21 -7.89 -11.68 7.20
CA LEU A 21 -8.21 -13.02 7.65
C LEU A 21 -9.48 -13.05 8.52
N ALA A 22 -9.61 -12.10 9.45
CA ALA A 22 -10.78 -11.99 10.32
C ALA A 22 -12.07 -11.75 9.51
N ASP A 23 -12.05 -10.73 8.66
CA ASP A 23 -13.20 -10.36 7.83
C ASP A 23 -13.57 -11.49 6.86
N TRP A 24 -12.58 -12.17 6.28
CA TRP A 24 -12.79 -13.33 5.41
C TRP A 24 -13.46 -14.50 6.16
N TYR A 25 -13.01 -14.77 7.39
CA TYR A 25 -13.59 -15.85 8.18
C TYR A 25 -15.05 -15.55 8.55
N GLU A 26 -15.35 -14.32 8.97
CA GLU A 26 -16.71 -13.89 9.30
C GLU A 26 -17.64 -13.99 8.06
N ALA A 27 -17.20 -13.47 6.92
CA ALA A 27 -17.97 -13.57 5.67
C ALA A 27 -18.22 -15.04 5.28
N ARG A 28 -17.22 -15.91 5.47
CA ARG A 28 -17.36 -17.34 5.18
C ARG A 28 -18.29 -18.04 6.16
N LYS A 29 -18.25 -17.63 7.42
CA LYS A 29 -19.13 -18.13 8.49
C LYS A 29 -20.58 -17.70 8.30
N GLU A 30 -20.82 -16.48 7.83
CA GLU A 30 -22.15 -15.99 7.46
C GLU A 30 -22.74 -16.75 6.27
N ALA A 31 -21.90 -17.06 5.26
CA ALA A 31 -22.32 -17.82 4.08
C ALA A 31 -22.60 -19.30 4.39
N ASP A 32 -21.83 -19.91 5.29
CA ASP A 32 -22.02 -21.30 5.77
C ASP A 32 -21.81 -21.39 7.28
N SER A 33 -22.91 -21.48 8.02
CA SER A 33 -22.88 -21.58 9.49
C SER A 33 -22.09 -22.78 10.02
N ARG A 34 -21.87 -23.82 9.20
CA ARG A 34 -21.07 -25.00 9.54
C ARG A 34 -19.56 -24.77 9.36
N TYR A 35 -19.16 -23.65 8.72
CA TYR A 35 -17.74 -23.33 8.57
C TYR A 35 -17.08 -23.14 9.93
N SER A 36 -15.88 -23.71 10.11
CA SER A 36 -15.20 -23.73 11.40
C SER A 36 -13.67 -23.68 11.23
N TYR A 37 -12.98 -23.27 12.29
CA TYR A 37 -11.49 -23.30 12.33
C TYR A 37 -10.92 -24.70 12.05
N ARG A 38 -11.62 -25.76 12.41
CA ARG A 38 -11.22 -27.13 12.08
C ARG A 38 -11.32 -27.40 10.57
N LEU A 39 -12.35 -26.89 9.92
CA LEU A 39 -12.50 -27.00 8.46
C LEU A 39 -11.44 -26.19 7.74
N PHE A 40 -11.17 -24.96 8.19
CA PHE A 40 -10.08 -24.14 7.67
C PHE A 40 -8.73 -24.84 7.82
N ALA A 41 -8.40 -25.31 9.02
CA ALA A 41 -7.14 -26.01 9.30
C ALA A 41 -6.89 -27.22 8.38
N ARG A 42 -7.95 -27.97 8.10
CA ARG A 42 -7.88 -29.09 7.16
C ARG A 42 -7.58 -28.64 5.73
N LYS A 43 -8.22 -27.54 5.26
CA LYS A 43 -7.97 -26.97 3.93
C LYS A 43 -6.59 -26.34 3.82
N ALA A 44 -6.10 -25.73 4.89
CA ALA A 44 -4.77 -25.11 4.98
C ALA A 44 -3.67 -26.14 5.26
N GLU A 45 -4.00 -27.42 5.43
CA GLU A 45 -3.06 -28.50 5.77
C GLU A 45 -2.23 -28.21 7.04
N VAL A 46 -2.83 -27.49 7.99
CA VAL A 46 -2.19 -27.18 9.28
C VAL A 46 -2.71 -28.09 10.39
N ARG A 47 -1.79 -28.48 11.31
CA ARG A 47 -2.11 -29.45 12.37
C ARG A 47 -3.08 -28.92 13.42
N SER A 48 -2.95 -27.64 13.77
CA SER A 48 -3.73 -27.03 14.85
C SER A 48 -4.89 -26.21 14.34
N PRO A 49 -6.14 -26.53 14.69
CA PRO A 49 -7.29 -25.68 14.38
C PRO A 49 -7.25 -24.30 15.06
N SER A 50 -6.50 -24.17 16.18
CA SER A 50 -6.37 -22.89 16.88
C SER A 50 -5.43 -21.92 16.18
N LEU A 51 -4.57 -22.39 15.24
CA LEU A 51 -3.57 -21.57 14.57
C LEU A 51 -4.20 -20.34 13.90
N PHE A 52 -5.34 -20.50 13.21
CA PHE A 52 -6.03 -19.37 12.58
C PHE A 52 -6.37 -18.28 13.60
N LYS A 53 -7.02 -18.67 14.71
CA LYS A 53 -7.40 -17.74 15.79
C LYS A 53 -6.19 -17.07 16.44
N GLU A 54 -5.09 -17.84 16.61
CA GLU A 54 -3.84 -17.33 17.18
C GLU A 54 -3.14 -16.32 16.24
N VAL A 55 -3.19 -16.58 14.93
CA VAL A 55 -2.66 -15.68 13.90
C VAL A 55 -3.49 -14.40 13.85
N VAL A 56 -4.80 -14.48 13.73
CA VAL A 56 -5.70 -13.31 13.72
C VAL A 56 -5.54 -12.49 14.99
N GLY A 57 -5.40 -13.13 16.15
CA GLY A 57 -5.21 -12.46 17.44
C GLY A 57 -3.78 -11.96 17.72
N GLY A 58 -2.88 -12.01 16.74
CA GLY A 58 -1.49 -11.51 16.87
C GLY A 58 -0.57 -12.36 17.74
N ARG A 59 -1.05 -13.51 18.28
CA ARG A 59 -0.24 -14.36 19.16
C ARG A 59 0.74 -15.25 18.41
N ARG A 60 0.51 -15.45 17.12
CA ARG A 60 1.40 -16.22 16.24
C ARG A 60 1.58 -15.54 14.89
N ASN A 61 2.75 -15.75 14.33
CA ASN A 61 3.13 -15.34 12.98
C ASN A 61 2.97 -16.49 11.99
N LEU A 62 2.74 -16.16 10.72
CA LEU A 62 2.79 -17.14 9.64
C LEU A 62 4.25 -17.40 9.25
N THR A 63 4.59 -18.67 9.08
CA THR A 63 5.81 -19.12 8.41
C THR A 63 5.53 -19.26 6.91
N GLN A 64 6.57 -19.36 6.07
CA GLN A 64 6.40 -19.57 4.63
C GLN A 64 5.47 -20.74 4.33
N ARG A 65 5.68 -21.88 4.97
CA ARG A 65 4.83 -23.08 4.79
C ARG A 65 3.38 -22.86 5.19
N THR A 66 3.13 -22.18 6.30
CA THR A 66 1.75 -21.93 6.77
C THR A 66 1.07 -20.84 5.95
N LEU A 67 1.84 -19.87 5.40
CA LEU A 67 1.35 -18.86 4.47
C LEU A 67 0.78 -19.51 3.21
N GLU A 68 1.50 -20.43 2.60
CA GLU A 68 1.05 -21.18 1.41
C GLU A 68 -0.23 -21.96 1.70
N GLY A 69 -0.28 -22.66 2.84
CA GLY A 69 -1.48 -23.38 3.28
C GLY A 69 -2.67 -22.44 3.49
N PHE A 70 -2.44 -21.29 4.11
CA PHE A 70 -3.49 -20.27 4.29
C PHE A 70 -3.97 -19.71 2.95
N ALA A 71 -3.06 -19.35 2.03
CA ALA A 71 -3.42 -18.86 0.70
C ALA A 71 -4.30 -19.86 -0.06
N ASN A 72 -3.95 -21.15 -0.01
CA ASN A 72 -4.74 -22.23 -0.61
C ASN A 72 -6.13 -22.34 0.04
N ALA A 73 -6.22 -22.32 1.37
CA ALA A 73 -7.50 -22.41 2.09
C ALA A 73 -8.42 -21.22 1.85
N LEU A 74 -7.84 -20.02 1.65
CA LEU A 74 -8.51 -18.79 1.30
C LEU A 74 -8.98 -18.78 -0.17
N GLY A 75 -8.42 -19.65 -1.03
CA GLY A 75 -8.71 -19.68 -2.46
C GLY A 75 -8.04 -18.54 -3.25
N LEU A 76 -6.92 -18.01 -2.74
CA LEU A 76 -6.20 -16.93 -3.40
C LEU A 76 -5.52 -17.42 -4.68
N ASN A 77 -5.63 -16.65 -5.75
CA ASN A 77 -4.85 -16.89 -6.96
C ASN A 77 -3.37 -16.48 -6.76
N ARG A 78 -2.53 -16.70 -7.78
CA ARG A 78 -1.08 -16.45 -7.70
C ARG A 78 -0.75 -15.01 -7.31
N ASP A 79 -1.39 -14.01 -7.94
CA ASP A 79 -1.13 -12.60 -7.68
C ASP A 79 -1.59 -12.21 -6.27
N GLN A 80 -2.77 -12.68 -5.85
CA GLN A 80 -3.30 -12.48 -4.51
C GLN A 80 -2.43 -13.17 -3.44
N THR A 81 -1.90 -14.36 -3.72
CA THR A 81 -0.98 -15.08 -2.82
C THR A 81 0.32 -14.29 -2.65
N THR A 82 0.88 -13.76 -3.73
CA THR A 82 2.06 -12.89 -3.69
C THR A 82 1.79 -11.64 -2.84
N PHE A 83 0.65 -10.99 -3.08
CA PHE A 83 0.26 -9.80 -2.32
C PHE A 83 0.01 -10.12 -0.84
N PHE A 84 -0.65 -11.23 -0.53
CA PHE A 84 -0.83 -11.72 0.84
C PHE A 84 0.51 -11.95 1.54
N GLY A 85 1.47 -12.56 0.83
CA GLY A 85 2.85 -12.74 1.34
C GLY A 85 3.55 -11.42 1.66
N ASN A 86 3.38 -10.41 0.81
CA ASN A 86 3.94 -9.06 1.05
C ASN A 86 3.31 -8.40 2.28
N LEU A 87 1.99 -8.52 2.47
CA LEU A 87 1.30 -8.02 3.68
C LEU A 87 1.80 -8.74 4.95
N VAL A 88 2.01 -10.05 4.88
CA VAL A 88 2.56 -10.83 6.00
C VAL A 88 3.98 -10.38 6.33
N GLN A 89 4.83 -10.16 5.31
CA GLN A 89 6.19 -9.66 5.51
C GLN A 89 6.19 -8.25 6.10
N LEU A 90 5.28 -7.38 5.65
CA LEU A 90 5.13 -6.02 6.17
C LEU A 90 4.80 -6.02 7.67
N ASP A 91 3.83 -6.84 8.09
CA ASP A 91 3.42 -6.94 9.51
C ASP A 91 4.50 -7.62 10.38
N GLN A 92 5.24 -8.58 9.83
CA GLN A 92 6.20 -9.40 10.57
C GLN A 92 7.64 -8.89 10.49
N ALA A 93 7.89 -7.80 9.77
CA ALA A 93 9.20 -7.19 9.65
C ALA A 93 9.74 -6.76 11.02
N LYS A 94 11.03 -7.03 11.24
CA LYS A 94 11.70 -6.75 12.53
C LYS A 94 12.56 -5.50 12.48
N THR A 95 12.93 -5.07 11.29
CA THR A 95 13.72 -3.86 11.05
C THR A 95 12.97 -2.92 10.12
N ASP A 96 13.34 -1.64 10.18
CA ASP A 96 12.75 -0.63 9.29
C ASP A 96 13.09 -0.92 7.83
N ASP A 97 14.26 -1.46 7.52
CA ASP A 97 14.65 -1.85 6.16
C ASP A 97 13.78 -2.99 5.62
N GLU A 98 13.57 -4.07 6.40
CA GLU A 98 12.66 -5.15 6.01
C GLU A 98 11.23 -4.64 5.80
N LYS A 99 10.79 -3.71 6.63
CA LYS A 99 9.46 -3.12 6.58
C LYS A 99 9.31 -2.24 5.33
N ASN A 100 10.32 -1.44 5.00
CA ASN A 100 10.38 -0.63 3.79
C ASN A 100 10.33 -1.49 2.52
N ASP A 101 11.17 -2.53 2.45
CA ASP A 101 11.19 -3.44 1.31
C ASP A 101 9.84 -4.16 1.11
N ALA A 102 9.20 -4.58 2.20
CA ALA A 102 7.89 -5.20 2.13
C ALA A 102 6.81 -4.21 1.67
N TRP A 103 6.88 -2.97 2.16
CA TRP A 103 5.97 -1.91 1.77
C TRP A 103 6.12 -1.53 0.30
N GLU A 104 7.34 -1.38 -0.21
CA GLU A 104 7.58 -1.11 -1.63
C GLU A 104 6.92 -2.18 -2.52
N ARG A 105 7.01 -3.46 -2.13
CA ARG A 105 6.35 -4.55 -2.87
C ARG A 105 4.82 -4.46 -2.81
N VAL A 106 4.23 -4.04 -1.68
CA VAL A 106 2.79 -3.78 -1.55
C VAL A 106 2.37 -2.62 -2.44
N ALA A 107 3.09 -1.50 -2.36
CA ALA A 107 2.81 -0.28 -3.11
C ALA A 107 3.05 -0.43 -4.63
N ALA A 108 3.98 -1.30 -5.05
CA ALA A 108 4.20 -1.64 -6.46
C ALA A 108 3.00 -2.35 -7.09
N SER A 109 2.12 -2.96 -6.29
CA SER A 109 0.93 -3.65 -6.81
C SER A 109 -0.05 -2.66 -7.46
N ARG A 110 -0.24 -2.80 -8.78
CA ARG A 110 -1.21 -1.98 -9.53
C ARG A 110 -2.63 -2.13 -8.98
N ARG A 111 -3.02 -3.35 -8.57
CA ARG A 111 -4.35 -3.63 -8.02
C ARG A 111 -4.56 -2.95 -6.66
N PHE A 112 -3.52 -2.93 -5.82
CA PHE A 112 -3.54 -2.18 -4.56
C PHE A 112 -3.72 -0.68 -4.80
N ARG A 113 -2.92 -0.08 -5.70
CA ARG A 113 -3.05 1.35 -6.04
C ARG A 113 -4.43 1.71 -6.61
N SER A 114 -5.06 0.78 -7.35
CA SER A 114 -6.42 0.97 -7.85
C SER A 114 -7.48 0.86 -6.76
N ALA A 115 -7.29 -0.06 -5.80
CA ALA A 115 -8.23 -0.28 -4.69
C ALA A 115 -8.10 0.80 -3.59
N ARG A 116 -6.87 1.31 -3.38
CA ARG A 116 -6.54 2.32 -2.36
C ARG A 116 -5.70 3.46 -2.95
N PRO A 117 -6.32 4.30 -3.78
CA PRO A 117 -5.58 5.31 -4.55
C PRO A 117 -4.95 6.42 -3.69
N ILE A 118 -5.59 6.80 -2.57
CA ILE A 118 -5.09 7.85 -1.68
C ILE A 118 -3.85 7.36 -0.91
N GLU A 119 -3.91 6.15 -0.34
CA GLU A 119 -2.79 5.58 0.42
C GLU A 119 -1.58 5.30 -0.49
N GLY A 120 -1.83 4.83 -1.71
CA GLY A 120 -0.77 4.65 -2.71
C GLY A 120 -0.10 5.96 -3.11
N ALA A 121 -0.89 7.01 -3.34
CA ALA A 121 -0.37 8.34 -3.67
C ALA A 121 0.38 8.98 -2.49
N SER A 122 -0.17 8.88 -1.27
CA SER A 122 0.47 9.39 -0.05
C SER A 122 1.82 8.74 0.20
N PHE A 123 1.90 7.42 0.00
CA PHE A 123 3.17 6.72 0.11
C PHE A 123 4.18 7.19 -0.94
N SER A 124 3.79 7.26 -2.21
CA SER A 124 4.67 7.74 -3.28
C SER A 124 5.20 9.14 -2.98
N TYR A 125 4.31 10.05 -2.56
CA TYR A 125 4.68 11.42 -2.17
C TYR A 125 5.73 11.45 -1.05
N LEU A 126 5.58 10.62 -0.03
CA LEU A 126 6.48 10.60 1.11
C LEU A 126 7.76 9.76 0.87
N SER A 127 7.80 8.88 -0.13
CA SER A 127 8.91 7.95 -0.35
C SER A 127 9.92 8.43 -1.39
N HIS A 128 9.54 9.33 -2.30
CA HIS A 128 10.39 9.78 -3.39
C HIS A 128 10.62 11.30 -3.31
N TRP A 129 11.87 11.70 -3.38
CA TRP A 129 12.30 13.10 -3.22
C TRP A 129 11.66 14.06 -4.22
N TYR A 130 11.38 13.60 -5.42
CA TYR A 130 10.90 14.47 -6.49
C TYR A 130 9.43 14.88 -6.35
N TYR A 131 8.60 14.13 -5.60
CA TYR A 131 7.21 14.53 -5.39
C TYR A 131 7.07 15.85 -4.60
N PRO A 132 7.71 16.00 -3.42
CA PRO A 132 7.73 17.30 -2.75
C PRO A 132 8.37 18.40 -3.60
N ALA A 133 9.44 18.07 -4.36
CA ALA A 133 10.09 19.05 -5.22
C ALA A 133 9.20 19.52 -6.38
N VAL A 134 8.39 18.63 -6.99
CA VAL A 134 7.38 19.00 -7.99
C VAL A 134 6.29 19.86 -7.37
N ARG A 135 5.89 19.60 -6.13
CA ARG A 135 4.94 20.47 -5.41
C ARG A 135 5.50 21.86 -5.19
N GLU A 136 6.76 21.99 -4.76
CA GLU A 136 7.41 23.30 -4.61
C GLU A 136 7.58 24.02 -5.97
N LEU A 137 7.87 23.26 -7.04
CA LEU A 137 7.94 23.80 -8.40
C LEU A 137 6.60 24.42 -8.84
N ALA A 138 5.48 23.85 -8.37
CA ALA A 138 4.13 24.34 -8.68
C ALA A 138 3.77 25.68 -8.01
N LEU A 139 4.62 26.21 -7.12
CA LEU A 139 4.46 27.55 -6.56
C LEU A 139 4.99 28.66 -7.46
N ARG A 140 5.63 28.31 -8.59
CA ARG A 140 6.16 29.30 -9.54
C ARG A 140 5.06 29.84 -10.43
N ASP A 141 5.12 31.13 -10.75
CA ASP A 141 4.17 31.81 -11.64
C ASP A 141 4.16 31.28 -13.09
N ASP A 142 5.28 30.65 -13.51
CA ASP A 142 5.45 30.05 -14.84
C ASP A 142 5.21 28.55 -14.86
N PHE A 143 4.63 27.98 -13.80
CA PHE A 143 4.39 26.54 -13.69
C PHE A 143 3.44 26.02 -14.78
N VAL A 144 3.86 24.92 -15.40
CA VAL A 144 3.02 24.17 -16.35
C VAL A 144 2.91 22.73 -15.88
N ALA A 145 1.69 22.27 -15.66
CA ALA A 145 1.41 20.89 -15.23
C ALA A 145 1.54 19.87 -16.38
N ASP A 146 2.68 19.93 -17.09
CA ASP A 146 3.05 19.03 -18.17
C ASP A 146 4.27 18.21 -17.77
N PRO A 147 4.25 16.87 -17.96
CA PRO A 147 5.37 16.00 -17.57
C PRO A 147 6.71 16.37 -18.22
N ALA A 148 6.70 16.85 -19.47
CA ALA A 148 7.94 17.23 -20.16
C ALA A 148 8.49 18.54 -19.59
N TRP A 149 7.62 19.51 -19.31
CA TRP A 149 8.01 20.75 -18.66
C TRP A 149 8.58 20.48 -17.25
N VAL A 150 7.87 19.71 -16.43
CA VAL A 150 8.31 19.34 -15.07
C VAL A 150 9.65 18.62 -15.11
N SER A 151 9.80 17.61 -15.96
CA SER A 151 11.07 16.88 -16.11
C SER A 151 12.23 17.81 -16.46
N ALA A 152 12.03 18.78 -17.34
CA ALA A 152 13.04 19.73 -17.77
C ALA A 152 13.46 20.75 -16.69
N GLN A 153 12.55 21.08 -15.76
CA GLN A 153 12.81 22.02 -14.65
C GLN A 153 13.49 21.38 -13.44
N MET A 154 13.50 20.04 -13.35
CA MET A 154 14.06 19.34 -12.20
C MET A 154 15.57 19.18 -12.31
N LEU A 155 16.29 19.36 -11.19
CA LEU A 155 17.72 19.11 -11.07
C LEU A 155 18.01 18.28 -9.80
N PRO A 156 18.49 17.03 -9.93
CA PRO A 156 18.73 16.32 -11.18
C PRO A 156 17.43 16.05 -11.95
N GLN A 157 17.57 15.91 -13.27
CA GLN A 157 16.44 15.66 -14.15
C GLN A 157 15.77 14.33 -13.82
N ILE A 158 14.44 14.32 -13.74
CA ILE A 158 13.62 13.12 -13.57
C ILE A 158 13.09 12.66 -14.94
N THR A 159 12.69 11.40 -15.04
CA THR A 159 12.10 10.87 -16.27
C THR A 159 10.67 11.42 -16.50
N LEU A 160 10.21 11.35 -17.75
CA LEU A 160 8.82 11.73 -18.08
C LEU A 160 7.78 10.91 -17.29
N SER A 161 8.09 9.62 -17.04
CA SER A 161 7.21 8.75 -16.25
C SER A 161 7.12 9.21 -14.80
N GLU A 162 8.25 9.53 -14.16
CA GLU A 162 8.32 10.04 -12.80
C GLU A 162 7.59 11.39 -12.67
N ALA A 163 7.79 12.30 -13.62
CA ALA A 163 7.09 13.59 -13.65
C ALA A 163 5.57 13.40 -13.77
N LYS A 164 5.12 12.51 -14.65
CA LYS A 164 3.70 12.18 -14.82
C LYS A 164 3.11 11.57 -13.54
N GLU A 165 3.79 10.57 -12.96
CA GLU A 165 3.35 9.92 -11.73
C GLU A 165 3.29 10.90 -10.54
N ALA A 166 4.23 11.84 -10.46
CA ALA A 166 4.23 12.88 -9.44
C ALA A 166 3.03 13.81 -9.59
N LEU A 167 2.78 14.34 -10.79
CA LEU A 167 1.61 15.19 -11.06
C LEU A 167 0.30 14.47 -10.75
N GLU A 168 0.11 13.24 -11.24
CA GLU A 168 -1.09 12.45 -10.97
C GLU A 168 -1.31 12.20 -9.47
N ALA A 169 -0.24 11.95 -8.72
CA ALA A 169 -0.33 11.77 -7.28
C ALA A 169 -0.68 13.06 -6.54
N LEU A 170 -0.07 14.19 -6.91
CA LEU A 170 -0.35 15.49 -6.31
C LEU A 170 -1.81 15.94 -6.55
N PHE A 171 -2.34 15.75 -7.75
CA PHE A 171 -3.76 15.99 -8.03
C PHE A 171 -4.67 15.05 -7.22
N ARG A 172 -4.33 13.76 -7.14
CA ARG A 172 -5.10 12.78 -6.38
C ARG A 172 -5.13 13.07 -4.89
N LEU A 173 -4.05 13.61 -4.34
CA LEU A 173 -3.94 14.05 -2.96
C LEU A 173 -4.60 15.41 -2.70
N GLY A 174 -5.08 16.07 -3.73
CA GLY A 174 -5.63 17.42 -3.65
C GLY A 174 -4.59 18.50 -3.35
N MET A 175 -3.29 18.20 -3.50
CA MET A 175 -2.20 19.16 -3.33
C MET A 175 -2.02 20.07 -4.53
N LEU A 176 -2.45 19.60 -5.71
CA LEU A 176 -2.66 20.40 -6.89
C LEU A 176 -4.15 20.39 -7.23
N VAL A 177 -4.68 21.55 -7.57
CA VAL A 177 -6.05 21.73 -8.05
C VAL A 177 -6.01 22.53 -9.35
N GLU A 178 -6.93 22.23 -10.24
CA GLU A 178 -7.09 22.96 -11.50
C GLU A 178 -8.38 23.76 -11.45
N ASP A 179 -8.30 25.04 -11.75
CA ASP A 179 -9.43 25.96 -11.85
C ASP A 179 -9.39 26.77 -13.15
N GLU A 180 -10.22 27.83 -13.25
CA GLU A 180 -10.29 28.70 -14.43
C GLU A 180 -8.99 29.51 -14.64
N GLU A 181 -8.17 29.70 -13.62
CA GLU A 181 -6.90 30.42 -13.64
C GLU A 181 -5.70 29.52 -13.93
N GLY A 182 -5.89 28.19 -13.89
CA GLY A 182 -4.87 27.19 -14.17
C GLY A 182 -4.65 26.22 -13.01
N VAL A 183 -3.46 25.60 -12.97
CA VAL A 183 -3.10 24.66 -11.90
C VAL A 183 -2.44 25.41 -10.75
N GLN A 184 -2.99 25.24 -9.56
CA GLN A 184 -2.54 25.89 -8.34
C GLN A 184 -2.21 24.89 -7.25
N CYS A 185 -1.27 25.29 -6.37
CA CYS A 185 -0.93 24.51 -5.17
C CYS A 185 -1.96 24.77 -4.08
N ALA A 186 -2.59 23.69 -3.58
CA ALA A 186 -3.53 23.78 -2.47
C ALA A 186 -2.82 23.47 -1.14
N ASP A 187 -3.23 24.18 -0.07
CA ASP A 187 -2.72 23.94 1.29
C ASP A 187 -3.47 22.77 1.93
N VAL A 188 -2.98 21.54 1.65
CA VAL A 188 -3.58 20.30 2.14
C VAL A 188 -2.65 19.63 3.12
N SER A 189 -3.17 19.33 4.31
CA SER A 189 -2.48 18.49 5.31
C SER A 189 -2.74 17.02 5.04
N LEU A 190 -1.68 16.21 4.84
CA LEU A 190 -1.82 14.78 4.65
C LEU A 190 -2.21 14.07 5.95
N ALA A 191 -3.43 13.56 6.01
CA ALA A 191 -3.86 12.63 7.04
C ALA A 191 -3.44 11.20 6.64
N THR A 192 -2.20 10.83 6.92
CA THR A 192 -1.66 9.49 6.59
C THR A 192 -1.53 8.67 7.87
N PRO A 193 -1.82 7.35 7.86
CA PRO A 193 -1.56 6.48 9.01
C PRO A 193 -0.12 6.60 9.49
N HIS A 194 0.10 6.73 10.80
CA HIS A 194 1.43 6.95 11.39
C HIS A 194 2.48 5.93 10.96
N GLU A 195 2.08 4.69 10.68
CA GLU A 195 2.96 3.62 10.20
C GLU A 195 3.53 3.90 8.80
N VAL A 196 2.73 4.50 7.92
CA VAL A 196 3.14 4.87 6.56
C VAL A 196 4.06 6.08 6.58
N VAL A 197 3.78 7.07 7.44
CA VAL A 197 4.59 8.30 7.58
C VAL A 197 6.02 7.98 8.02
N GLY A 198 6.19 7.12 9.02
CA GLY A 198 7.52 6.77 9.54
C GLY A 198 8.41 6.09 8.50
N LEU A 199 7.85 5.15 7.73
CA LEU A 199 8.55 4.40 6.69
C LEU A 199 8.92 5.28 5.50
N ALA A 200 7.98 6.08 5.03
CA ALA A 200 8.16 6.96 3.90
C ALA A 200 9.16 8.09 4.19
N ALA A 201 9.13 8.67 5.39
CA ALA A 201 10.11 9.66 5.82
C ALA A 201 11.54 9.08 5.86
N GLY A 202 11.70 7.83 6.30
CA GLY A 202 13.00 7.13 6.27
C GLY A 202 13.56 7.00 4.85
N ASN A 203 12.73 6.62 3.89
CA ASN A 203 13.11 6.51 2.47
C ASN A 203 13.48 7.87 1.86
N TYR A 204 12.69 8.90 2.13
CA TYR A 204 12.97 10.27 1.70
C TYR A 204 14.33 10.75 2.22
N HIS A 205 14.58 10.64 3.53
CA HIS A 205 15.85 11.05 4.12
C HIS A 205 17.04 10.30 3.53
N ARG A 206 16.92 9.00 3.28
CA ARG A 206 17.97 8.20 2.66
C ARG A 206 18.29 8.70 1.25
N GLN A 207 17.28 8.94 0.42
CA GLN A 207 17.47 9.48 -0.93
C GLN A 207 18.08 10.88 -0.92
N MET A 208 17.70 11.74 0.03
CA MET A 208 18.29 13.06 0.19
C MET A 208 19.77 13.00 0.62
N LEU A 209 20.10 12.09 1.56
CA LEU A 209 21.50 11.90 2.00
C LEU A 209 22.41 11.34 0.89
N ASP A 210 21.90 10.45 0.04
CA ASP A 210 22.67 9.92 -1.09
C ASP A 210 22.97 11.01 -2.14
N ARG A 211 22.07 11.98 -2.30
CA ARG A 211 22.25 13.12 -3.22
C ARG A 211 23.19 14.21 -2.72
N VAL A 212 23.34 14.35 -1.42
CA VAL A 212 24.32 15.31 -0.83
C VAL A 212 25.77 14.84 -1.07
N LYS A 213 25.97 13.55 -1.44
CA LYS A 213 27.29 12.98 -1.70
C LYS A 213 27.77 13.16 -3.15
N ASP A 214 26.87 13.51 -4.07
CA ASP A 214 27.14 13.79 -5.49
C ASP A 214 27.26 15.30 -5.74
#